data_4ccae3de89aa3467a4981597b19680a0
#
_entry.id   4ccae3de89aa3467a4981597b19680a0
#
_cell.length_a   1.000
_cell.length_b   1.000
_cell.length_c   1.000
_cell.angle_alpha   90.00
_cell.angle_beta   90.00
_cell.angle_gamma   90.00
#
_symmetry.space_group_name_H-M   'P 1'
#
loop_
_entity.id
_entity.type
_entity.pdbx_description
1 polymer ?
#
loop_
_entity_poly.entity_id
_entity_poly.type
_entity_poly.pdbx_seq_one_letter_code
_entity_poly.pdbx_strand_id
1 'polypeptide(L)'
;MATKNETKTDAVNADADGGEDKAPAKRKFSLKLILMAVGGLVAVVGIGGGAYYFLFAGKSEPVVAANQVKPAVFMDMPEVLVNLSTTGATERTQYLKVKVVLELPDQQMTAQIQPVMPRLMDTFQTYLRELRPTDLDGSAGLYRLKEELTRRVNVAIAPSRINAVLFKEIVIQ
;
A
#
# COMPACT_ATOMS: atom_id res chain seq x y z
N MET A 1 -60.81 2.28 -0.32
CA MET A 1 -61.48 2.76 0.91
C MET A 1 -60.54 3.80 1.44
N ALA A 2 -60.72 5.11 1.14
CA ALA A 2 -61.65 5.99 1.78
C ALA A 2 -61.18 6.29 3.20
N THR A 3 -60.87 7.41 3.68
CA THR A 3 -61.41 8.74 3.54
C THR A 3 -60.54 9.64 4.43
N LYS A 4 -59.99 10.79 4.03
CA LYS A 4 -60.63 12.08 4.07
C LYS A 4 -60.88 12.60 5.52
N ASN A 5 -60.39 13.70 5.97
CA ASN A 5 -60.93 15.04 5.92
C ASN A 5 -60.05 15.95 6.80
N GLU A 6 -59.58 17.10 6.32
CA GLU A 6 -60.20 18.40 6.30
C GLU A 6 -60.68 18.86 7.71
N THR A 7 -60.42 20.00 8.23
CA THR A 7 -60.56 21.34 7.75
C THR A 7 -60.67 22.28 8.97
N LYS A 8 -60.18 23.46 8.85
CA LYS A 8 -60.74 24.78 9.02
C LYS A 8 -60.54 25.51 10.35
N THR A 9 -59.92 26.65 10.22
CA THR A 9 -60.44 28.02 10.18
C THR A 9 -61.08 28.49 11.48
N ASP A 10 -60.76 29.56 12.04
CA ASP A 10 -61.00 31.00 11.78
C ASP A 10 -60.41 31.75 13.01
N ALA A 11 -59.71 32.79 12.85
CA ALA A 11 -60.11 34.19 12.53
C ALA A 11 -60.54 34.98 13.75
N VAL A 12 -60.00 36.14 13.84
CA VAL A 12 -60.62 37.47 14.01
C VAL A 12 -60.32 38.25 15.27
N ASN A 13 -59.70 39.37 14.97
CA ASN A 13 -59.85 40.77 15.42
C ASN A 13 -59.34 41.15 16.81
N ALA A 14 -58.65 42.18 16.77
CA ALA A 14 -58.73 43.64 16.63
C ALA A 14 -58.62 44.25 18.03
N ASP A 15 -57.90 45.22 18.29
CA ASP A 15 -57.88 46.60 17.94
C ASP A 15 -56.74 47.34 18.67
N ALA A 16 -56.14 48.18 17.95
CA ALA A 16 -55.94 49.64 18.15
C ALA A 16 -55.21 50.13 19.40
N ASP A 17 -54.20 50.84 19.13
CA ASP A 17 -54.06 52.31 19.35
C ASP A 17 -52.72 52.69 19.94
N GLY A 18 -52.15 53.72 19.36
CA GLY A 18 -51.38 54.71 20.09
C GLY A 18 -49.90 54.77 19.95
N GLY A 19 -49.44 55.41 18.92
CA GLY A 19 -48.65 56.60 19.05
C GLY A 19 -47.17 56.49 19.50
N GLU A 20 -46.45 57.05 18.66
CA GLU A 20 -45.28 57.92 18.83
C GLU A 20 -43.98 57.47 18.22
N ASP A 21 -43.70 58.16 17.16
CA ASP A 21 -42.37 58.42 16.58
C ASP A 21 -41.27 58.57 17.63
N LYS A 22 -40.29 57.68 17.56
CA LYS A 22 -38.92 58.06 17.93
C LYS A 22 -37.92 57.46 16.92
N ALA A 23 -37.43 58.38 16.11
CA ALA A 23 -36.33 58.16 15.18
C ALA A 23 -35.17 57.40 15.84
N PRO A 24 -34.52 56.47 15.09
CA PRO A 24 -33.35 55.77 15.61
C PRO A 24 -32.18 56.76 15.79
N ALA A 25 -31.80 56.97 17.00
CA ALA A 25 -30.56 57.71 17.34
C ALA A 25 -29.39 57.06 16.61
N LYS A 26 -28.81 57.76 15.66
CA LYS A 26 -27.55 57.41 15.01
C LYS A 26 -26.48 57.33 16.08
N ARG A 27 -26.24 56.16 16.62
CA ARG A 27 -25.06 55.89 17.46
C ARG A 27 -23.83 56.17 16.60
N LYS A 28 -23.19 57.30 16.83
CA LYS A 28 -21.87 57.62 16.30
C LYS A 28 -20.88 56.62 16.93
N PHE A 29 -20.70 55.49 16.29
CA PHE A 29 -19.63 54.58 16.66
C PHE A 29 -18.32 55.34 16.53
N SER A 30 -17.67 55.56 17.64
CA SER A 30 -16.38 56.31 17.65
C SER A 30 -15.38 55.56 16.77
N LEU A 31 -14.75 56.27 15.88
CA LEU A 31 -13.75 55.73 14.93
C LEU A 31 -12.71 54.87 15.64
N LYS A 32 -12.42 55.21 16.91
CA LYS A 32 -11.53 54.46 17.79
C LYS A 32 -12.03 53.05 18.14
N LEU A 33 -13.35 52.88 18.30
CA LEU A 33 -13.94 51.56 18.60
C LEU A 33 -13.90 50.64 17.37
N ILE A 34 -14.12 51.20 16.18
CA ILE A 34 -14.02 50.46 14.91
C ILE A 34 -12.56 50.06 14.66
N LEU A 35 -11.61 50.94 14.91
CA LEU A 35 -10.17 50.66 14.77
C LEU A 35 -9.70 49.56 15.75
N MET A 36 -10.20 49.58 17.01
CA MET A 36 -9.91 48.49 17.97
C MET A 36 -10.52 47.15 17.56
N ALA A 37 -11.76 47.16 17.05
CA ALA A 37 -12.44 45.96 16.61
C ALA A 37 -11.73 45.30 15.37
N VAL A 38 -11.34 46.16 14.41
CA VAL A 38 -10.59 45.69 13.22
C VAL A 38 -9.20 45.21 13.59
N GLY A 39 -8.47 45.91 14.46
CA GLY A 39 -7.15 45.51 14.95
C GLY A 39 -7.24 44.18 15.72
N GLY A 40 -8.26 43.99 16.55
CA GLY A 40 -8.49 42.74 17.27
C GLY A 40 -8.78 41.56 16.33
N LEU A 41 -9.59 41.78 15.29
CA LEU A 41 -9.94 40.77 14.30
C LEU A 41 -8.69 40.31 13.49
N VAL A 42 -7.86 41.29 13.08
CA VAL A 42 -6.61 40.99 12.35
C VAL A 42 -5.62 40.23 13.23
N ALA A 43 -5.51 40.57 14.52
CA ALA A 43 -4.67 39.84 15.44
C ALA A 43 -5.13 38.39 15.67
N VAL A 44 -6.45 38.16 15.79
CA VAL A 44 -7.02 36.79 15.95
C VAL A 44 -6.82 35.96 14.69
N VAL A 45 -7.01 36.55 13.50
CA VAL A 45 -6.79 35.85 12.23
C VAL A 45 -5.29 35.59 11.99
N GLY A 46 -4.42 36.54 12.35
CA GLY A 46 -2.97 36.37 12.22
C GLY A 46 -2.39 35.31 13.17
N ILE A 47 -2.82 35.33 14.43
CA ILE A 47 -2.35 34.37 15.44
C ILE A 47 -3.00 32.99 15.19
N GLY A 48 -4.31 32.94 14.90
CA GLY A 48 -5.02 31.69 14.61
C GLY A 48 -4.57 31.07 13.30
N GLY A 49 -4.39 31.86 12.23
CA GLY A 49 -3.88 31.40 10.95
C GLY A 49 -2.41 30.97 11.01
N GLY A 50 -1.58 31.71 11.74
CA GLY A 50 -0.19 31.36 11.97
C GLY A 50 -0.02 30.09 12.80
N ALA A 51 -0.79 29.92 13.86
CA ALA A 51 -0.80 28.71 14.68
C ALA A 51 -1.35 27.51 13.89
N TYR A 52 -2.40 27.69 13.10
CA TYR A 52 -2.92 26.66 12.22
C TYR A 52 -1.87 26.26 11.16
N TYR A 53 -1.24 27.22 10.52
CA TYR A 53 -0.18 26.95 9.55
C TYR A 53 1.01 26.25 10.18
N PHE A 54 1.45 26.67 11.37
CA PHE A 54 2.58 26.04 12.08
C PHE A 54 2.26 24.62 12.58
N LEU A 55 1.04 24.39 13.05
CA LEU A 55 0.62 23.07 13.54
C LEU A 55 0.27 22.09 12.41
N PHE A 56 -0.26 22.59 11.29
CA PHE A 56 -0.67 21.71 10.17
C PHE A 56 0.30 21.69 8.99
N ALA A 57 1.00 22.79 8.68
CA ALA A 57 2.01 22.80 7.62
C ALA A 57 3.32 22.13 8.05
N GLY A 58 3.58 22.03 9.36
CA GLY A 58 4.74 21.30 9.91
C GLY A 58 4.61 19.77 9.84
N LYS A 59 3.44 19.24 9.48
CA LYS A 59 3.26 17.85 9.05
C LYS A 59 3.32 17.75 7.53
N SER A 60 4.40 18.23 6.94
CA SER A 60 4.88 17.60 5.72
C SER A 60 5.24 16.18 6.18
N GLU A 61 4.36 15.22 5.94
CA GLU A 61 4.79 13.83 5.87
C GLU A 61 6.07 13.85 5.05
N PRO A 62 7.16 13.20 5.51
CA PRO A 62 8.32 13.09 4.66
C PRO A 62 7.77 12.50 3.36
N VAL A 63 7.79 13.31 2.30
CA VAL A 63 7.62 12.83 0.93
C VAL A 63 8.49 11.60 0.92
N VAL A 64 7.86 10.43 0.85
CA VAL A 64 8.51 9.14 0.84
C VAL A 64 9.68 9.35 -0.09
N ALA A 65 10.87 9.42 0.50
CA ALA A 65 12.10 9.69 -0.23
C ALA A 65 12.01 8.73 -1.39
N ALA A 66 11.89 9.25 -2.59
CA ALA A 66 11.62 8.48 -3.79
C ALA A 66 12.55 7.31 -3.67
N ASN A 67 11.96 6.14 -3.41
CA ASN A 67 12.68 4.94 -3.08
C ASN A 67 13.62 4.79 -4.28
N GLN A 68 14.87 5.24 -4.11
CA GLN A 68 15.88 5.06 -5.15
C GLN A 68 15.94 3.55 -5.24
N VAL A 69 15.18 3.01 -6.18
CA VAL A 69 15.16 1.59 -6.48
C VAL A 69 16.61 1.28 -6.79
N LYS A 70 17.33 0.79 -5.77
CA LYS A 70 18.70 0.32 -5.99
C LYS A 70 18.63 -0.63 -7.16
N PRO A 71 19.48 -0.47 -8.17
CA PRO A 71 19.47 -1.35 -9.32
C PRO A 71 19.58 -2.79 -8.80
N ALA A 72 18.58 -3.61 -9.14
CA ALA A 72 18.56 -5.01 -8.77
C ALA A 72 19.77 -5.70 -9.40
N VAL A 73 20.48 -6.48 -8.62
CA VAL A 73 21.59 -7.29 -9.06
C VAL A 73 21.09 -8.70 -9.32
N PHE A 74 21.43 -9.25 -10.47
CA PHE A 74 21.02 -10.59 -10.86
C PHE A 74 22.19 -11.55 -10.81
N MET A 75 21.98 -12.72 -10.18
CA MET A 75 22.95 -13.77 -10.09
C MET A 75 22.39 -15.05 -10.71
N ASP A 76 23.03 -15.52 -11.77
CA ASP A 76 22.66 -16.80 -12.39
C ASP A 76 23.04 -17.98 -11.49
N MET A 77 22.11 -18.94 -11.36
CA MET A 77 22.38 -20.23 -10.72
C MET A 77 22.68 -21.29 -11.77
N PRO A 78 23.44 -22.34 -11.39
CA PRO A 78 23.58 -23.50 -12.25
C PRO A 78 22.23 -24.12 -12.61
N GLU A 79 22.17 -24.73 -13.79
CA GLU A 79 20.98 -25.43 -14.27
C GLU A 79 20.65 -26.62 -13.35
N VAL A 80 19.37 -26.78 -13.02
CA VAL A 80 18.86 -27.90 -12.23
C VAL A 80 18.03 -28.80 -13.12
N LEU A 81 18.40 -30.09 -13.18
CA LEU A 81 17.66 -31.15 -13.85
C LEU A 81 17.26 -32.20 -12.83
N VAL A 82 15.98 -32.45 -12.68
CA VAL A 82 15.44 -33.43 -11.74
C VAL A 82 14.30 -34.25 -12.35
N ASN A 83 14.11 -35.46 -11.81
CA ASN A 83 12.91 -36.24 -12.11
C ASN A 83 11.76 -35.76 -11.22
N LEU A 84 10.60 -35.51 -11.80
CA LEU A 84 9.40 -35.18 -11.04
C LEU A 84 8.82 -36.44 -10.37
N SER A 85 8.13 -36.21 -9.24
CA SER A 85 7.42 -37.27 -8.54
C SER A 85 6.21 -37.73 -9.34
N THR A 86 6.11 -39.03 -9.64
CA THR A 86 4.97 -39.66 -10.32
C THR A 86 4.11 -40.40 -9.32
N THR A 87 2.78 -40.35 -9.49
CA THR A 87 1.83 -40.93 -8.53
C THR A 87 1.40 -42.34 -8.88
N GLY A 88 1.76 -42.87 -10.07
CA GLY A 88 1.32 -44.17 -10.56
C GLY A 88 2.44 -44.99 -11.19
N ALA A 89 2.37 -46.33 -11.04
CA ALA A 89 3.33 -47.26 -11.62
C ALA A 89 3.36 -47.28 -13.16
N THR A 90 2.39 -46.64 -13.81
CA THR A 90 2.22 -46.58 -15.26
C THR A 90 2.55 -45.21 -15.87
N GLU A 91 2.84 -44.20 -15.04
CA GLU A 91 3.20 -42.88 -15.54
C GLU A 91 4.67 -42.85 -16.00
N ARG A 92 4.91 -42.20 -17.14
CA ARG A 92 6.27 -42.00 -17.65
C ARG A 92 6.99 -41.04 -16.73
N THR A 93 8.24 -41.34 -16.44
CA THR A 93 9.11 -40.42 -15.69
C THR A 93 9.24 -39.12 -16.48
N GLN A 94 8.85 -38.02 -15.87
CA GLN A 94 9.01 -36.68 -16.44
C GLN A 94 10.19 -35.99 -15.80
N TYR A 95 10.94 -35.26 -16.62
CA TYR A 95 12.10 -34.50 -16.19
C TYR A 95 11.75 -33.02 -16.16
N LEU A 96 12.13 -32.36 -15.11
CA LEU A 96 12.03 -30.91 -14.96
C LEU A 96 13.43 -30.32 -15.11
N LYS A 97 13.58 -29.46 -16.10
CA LYS A 97 14.76 -28.64 -16.32
C LYS A 97 14.44 -27.21 -15.96
N VAL A 98 15.23 -26.61 -15.04
CA VAL A 98 15.02 -25.23 -14.58
C VAL A 98 16.32 -24.47 -14.62
N LYS A 99 16.26 -23.26 -15.19
CA LYS A 99 17.30 -22.23 -15.05
C LYS A 99 16.79 -21.09 -14.22
N VAL A 100 17.47 -20.78 -13.15
CA VAL A 100 17.07 -19.84 -12.12
C VAL A 100 18.05 -18.68 -12.05
N VAL A 101 17.51 -17.49 -11.78
CA VAL A 101 18.26 -16.29 -11.44
C VAL A 101 17.79 -15.78 -10.09
N LEU A 102 18.71 -15.42 -9.23
CA LEU A 102 18.43 -14.76 -7.96
C LEU A 102 18.47 -13.26 -8.15
N GLU A 103 17.42 -12.57 -7.74
CA GLU A 103 17.37 -11.11 -7.65
C GLU A 103 17.88 -10.69 -6.27
N LEU A 104 19.00 -9.98 -6.25
CA LEU A 104 19.70 -9.56 -5.04
C LEU A 104 19.47 -8.08 -4.77
N PRO A 105 19.39 -7.66 -3.51
CA PRO A 105 19.25 -6.24 -3.14
C PRO A 105 20.51 -5.42 -3.44
N ASP A 106 21.69 -6.07 -3.44
CA ASP A 106 22.97 -5.41 -3.71
C ASP A 106 24.04 -6.39 -4.21
N GLN A 107 25.15 -5.84 -4.72
CA GLN A 107 26.27 -6.60 -5.25
C GLN A 107 27.05 -7.38 -4.18
N GLN A 108 27.03 -6.92 -2.93
CA GLN A 108 27.78 -7.57 -1.85
C GLN A 108 27.22 -8.96 -1.53
N MET A 109 25.91 -9.14 -1.72
CA MET A 109 25.25 -10.43 -1.52
C MET A 109 25.77 -11.53 -2.43
N THR A 110 26.28 -11.20 -3.61
CA THR A 110 26.89 -12.20 -4.51
C THR A 110 28.01 -12.94 -3.83
N ALA A 111 28.90 -12.21 -3.13
CA ALA A 111 30.03 -12.82 -2.41
C ALA A 111 29.58 -13.67 -1.20
N GLN A 112 28.41 -13.35 -0.60
CA GLN A 112 27.86 -14.14 0.50
C GLN A 112 27.16 -15.42 0.04
N ILE A 113 26.51 -15.38 -1.13
CA ILE A 113 25.78 -16.52 -1.68
C ILE A 113 26.73 -17.54 -2.30
N GLN A 114 27.81 -17.09 -2.92
CA GLN A 114 28.73 -17.96 -3.65
C GLN A 114 29.28 -19.16 -2.84
N PRO A 115 29.71 -18.98 -1.57
CA PRO A 115 30.21 -20.12 -0.75
C PRO A 115 29.07 -21.07 -0.32
N VAL A 116 27.80 -20.62 -0.26
CA VAL A 116 26.65 -21.45 0.12
C VAL A 116 25.90 -22.01 -1.08
N MET A 117 26.37 -21.73 -2.31
CA MET A 117 25.75 -22.18 -3.56
C MET A 117 25.47 -23.68 -3.60
N PRO A 118 26.42 -24.57 -3.19
CA PRO A 118 26.16 -26.02 -3.18
C PRO A 118 24.95 -26.38 -2.31
N ARG A 119 24.80 -25.74 -1.15
CA ARG A 119 23.65 -25.96 -0.25
C ARG A 119 22.34 -25.49 -0.86
N LEU A 120 22.35 -24.36 -1.58
CA LEU A 120 21.18 -23.89 -2.31
C LEU A 120 20.76 -24.86 -3.41
N MET A 121 21.75 -25.38 -4.16
CA MET A 121 21.51 -26.37 -5.21
C MET A 121 20.90 -27.65 -4.63
N ASP A 122 21.41 -28.16 -3.53
CA ASP A 122 20.85 -29.32 -2.84
C ASP A 122 19.40 -29.07 -2.38
N THR A 123 19.16 -27.92 -1.77
CA THR A 123 17.81 -27.52 -1.36
C THR A 123 16.82 -27.46 -2.54
N PHE A 124 17.26 -26.93 -3.69
CA PHE A 124 16.45 -26.87 -4.90
C PHE A 124 16.18 -28.24 -5.46
N GLN A 125 17.22 -29.08 -5.62
CA GLN A 125 17.07 -30.43 -6.14
C GLN A 125 16.14 -31.29 -5.28
N THR A 126 16.28 -31.19 -3.95
CA THR A 126 15.43 -31.93 -3.01
C THR A 126 13.96 -31.52 -3.17
N TYR A 127 13.70 -30.22 -3.16
CA TYR A 127 12.33 -29.72 -3.29
C TYR A 127 11.70 -30.00 -4.66
N LEU A 128 12.44 -29.76 -5.74
CA LEU A 128 11.93 -29.95 -7.10
C LEU A 128 11.61 -31.42 -7.41
N ARG A 129 12.28 -32.38 -6.79
CA ARG A 129 11.99 -33.81 -6.91
C ARG A 129 10.67 -34.22 -6.25
N GLU A 130 10.23 -33.48 -5.23
CA GLU A 130 8.97 -33.73 -4.53
C GLU A 130 7.75 -33.28 -5.33
N LEU A 131 7.96 -32.37 -6.31
CA LEU A 131 6.89 -31.80 -7.12
C LEU A 131 6.34 -32.82 -8.13
N ARG A 132 5.04 -32.71 -8.34
CA ARG A 132 4.33 -33.41 -9.41
C ARG A 132 4.18 -32.50 -10.62
N PRO A 133 4.04 -33.04 -11.85
CA PRO A 133 3.75 -32.23 -13.02
C PRO A 133 2.53 -31.31 -12.83
N THR A 134 1.50 -31.81 -12.17
CA THR A 134 0.27 -31.05 -11.86
C THR A 134 0.50 -29.85 -10.93
N ASP A 135 1.55 -29.87 -10.10
CA ASP A 135 1.88 -28.75 -9.20
C ASP A 135 2.47 -27.57 -9.98
N LEU A 136 2.96 -27.82 -11.19
CA LEU A 136 3.58 -26.83 -12.09
C LEU A 136 2.61 -26.32 -13.14
N ASP A 137 1.38 -26.81 -13.16
CA ASP A 137 0.38 -26.44 -14.16
C ASP A 137 -0.11 -25.01 -13.97
N GLY A 138 -0.08 -24.26 -15.08
CA GLY A 138 -0.57 -22.92 -15.16
C GLY A 138 0.28 -21.88 -14.39
N SER A 139 -0.13 -20.64 -14.47
CA SER A 139 0.57 -19.52 -13.83
C SER A 139 0.59 -19.58 -12.29
N ALA A 140 -0.47 -20.15 -11.70
CA ALA A 140 -0.58 -20.29 -10.25
C ALA A 140 0.43 -21.28 -9.68
N GLY A 141 0.70 -22.39 -10.38
CA GLY A 141 1.72 -23.37 -10.01
C GLY A 141 3.11 -22.77 -10.04
N LEU A 142 3.44 -22.08 -11.13
CA LEU A 142 4.73 -21.39 -11.28
C LEU A 142 4.94 -20.28 -10.24
N TYR A 143 3.88 -19.55 -9.88
CA TYR A 143 3.95 -18.54 -8.84
C TYR A 143 4.27 -19.16 -7.47
N ARG A 144 3.57 -20.22 -7.09
CA ARG A 144 3.85 -20.95 -5.84
C ARG A 144 5.27 -21.51 -5.81
N LEU A 145 5.73 -22.07 -6.92
CA LEU A 145 7.11 -22.53 -7.03
C LEU A 145 8.12 -21.40 -6.77
N LYS A 146 7.91 -20.25 -7.41
CA LYS A 146 8.74 -19.06 -7.23
C LYS A 146 8.80 -18.62 -5.76
N GLU A 147 7.66 -18.50 -5.12
CA GLU A 147 7.54 -18.09 -3.72
C GLU A 147 8.25 -19.09 -2.77
N GLU A 148 8.03 -20.38 -2.99
CA GLU A 148 8.62 -21.42 -2.15
C GLU A 148 10.14 -21.49 -2.32
N LEU A 149 10.66 -21.39 -3.54
CA LEU A 149 12.09 -21.32 -3.78
C LEU A 149 12.71 -20.08 -3.14
N THR A 150 12.05 -18.90 -3.26
CA THR A 150 12.50 -17.67 -2.61
C THR A 150 12.56 -17.85 -1.09
N ARG A 151 11.55 -18.46 -0.49
CA ARG A 151 11.51 -18.74 0.94
C ARG A 151 12.66 -19.67 1.37
N ARG A 152 12.91 -20.75 0.61
CA ARG A 152 13.97 -21.71 0.92
C ARG A 152 15.35 -21.09 0.81
N VAL A 153 15.60 -20.28 -0.20
CA VAL A 153 16.85 -19.51 -0.32
C VAL A 153 17.04 -18.61 0.90
N ASN A 154 16.02 -17.84 1.26
CA ASN A 154 16.09 -16.93 2.40
C ASN A 154 16.33 -17.62 3.75
N VAL A 155 15.84 -18.85 3.92
CA VAL A 155 16.14 -19.67 5.09
C VAL A 155 17.62 -20.11 5.07
N ALA A 156 18.13 -20.51 3.90
CA ALA A 156 19.48 -21.02 3.77
C ALA A 156 20.58 -19.96 3.94
N ILE A 157 20.28 -18.71 3.58
CA ILE A 157 21.23 -17.59 3.65
C ILE A 157 21.00 -16.65 4.84
N ALA A 158 20.06 -16.98 5.73
CA ALA A 158 19.78 -16.15 6.89
C ALA A 158 21.05 -15.74 7.65
N PRO A 159 21.16 -14.49 8.14
CA PRO A 159 20.13 -13.43 8.22
C PRO A 159 19.92 -12.62 6.95
N SER A 160 20.72 -12.81 5.90
CA SER A 160 20.60 -12.15 4.61
C SER A 160 19.32 -12.58 3.88
N ARG A 161 18.87 -11.78 2.90
CA ARG A 161 17.67 -12.09 2.10
C ARG A 161 17.85 -11.66 0.66
N ILE A 162 17.35 -12.47 -0.25
CA ILE A 162 17.16 -12.10 -1.66
C ILE A 162 15.77 -11.45 -1.86
N ASN A 163 15.61 -10.69 -2.93
CA ASN A 163 14.33 -10.11 -3.32
C ASN A 163 13.38 -11.17 -3.88
N ALA A 164 13.87 -11.93 -4.85
CA ALA A 164 13.07 -12.95 -5.53
C ALA A 164 13.93 -14.00 -6.23
N VAL A 165 13.32 -15.13 -6.52
CA VAL A 165 13.78 -16.14 -7.47
C VAL A 165 13.09 -15.88 -8.80
N LEU A 166 13.81 -15.81 -9.89
CA LEU A 166 13.31 -15.63 -11.25
C LEU A 166 13.63 -16.86 -12.10
N PHE A 167 12.71 -17.22 -13.00
CA PHE A 167 12.93 -18.31 -13.93
C PHE A 167 13.37 -17.77 -15.29
N LYS A 168 14.53 -18.21 -15.78
CA LYS A 168 14.95 -17.99 -17.16
C LYS A 168 14.31 -19.01 -18.10
N GLU A 169 14.24 -20.25 -17.63
CA GLU A 169 13.74 -21.37 -18.44
C GLU A 169 13.12 -22.41 -17.51
N ILE A 170 11.95 -22.91 -17.87
CA ILE A 170 11.30 -24.07 -17.24
C ILE A 170 10.82 -24.98 -18.37
N VAL A 171 11.30 -26.21 -18.39
CA VAL A 171 10.92 -27.24 -19.37
C VAL A 171 10.59 -28.52 -18.65
N ILE A 172 9.43 -29.09 -18.97
CA ILE A 172 8.98 -30.41 -18.52
C ILE A 172 9.01 -31.33 -19.76
N GLN A 173 9.71 -32.45 -19.64
CA GLN A 173 9.90 -33.42 -20.71
C GLN A 173 9.49 -34.82 -20.27
#